data_d23e5b58b5f5e983257425b0e45bddb4
#
_entry.id   d23e5b58b5f5e983257425b0e45bddb4
#
_cell.length_a   1.000
_cell.length_b   1.000
_cell.length_c   1.000
_cell.angle_alpha   90.00
_cell.angle_beta   90.00
_cell.angle_gamma   90.00
#
_symmetry.space_group_name_H-M   'P 1'
#
loop_
_entity.id
_entity.type
_entity.pdbx_description
1 polymer ?
#
loop_
_entity_poly.entity_id
_entity_poly.type
_entity_poly.pdbx_seq_one_letter_code
_entity_poly.pdbx_strand_id
1 'polypeptide(L)' 'MNIKNKIKITVNGKQMQIIPKFSLKSLITKLKIPQNKIAIELNKKIIDKNRISKIRLKKGDKIEIVHFIGGG' A
#
# COMPACT_ATOMS: atom_id res chain seq x y z
N MET A 1 4.54 -18.10 -17.33
CA MET A 1 4.17 -17.13 -16.32
C MET A 1 2.79 -16.56 -16.60
N ASN A 2 1.95 -16.64 -15.64
CA ASN A 2 0.57 -16.22 -15.83
C ASN A 2 0.31 -14.97 -15.00
N ILE A 3 0.12 -13.84 -15.64
CA ILE A 3 -0.13 -12.58 -14.96
C ILE A 3 -1.59 -12.16 -15.07
N LYS A 4 -2.46 -13.10 -15.44
CA LYS A 4 -3.87 -12.76 -15.61
C LYS A 4 -4.57 -12.49 -14.29
N ASN A 5 -4.04 -12.99 -13.19
CA ASN A 5 -4.76 -12.94 -11.94
C ASN A 5 -4.42 -11.73 -11.10
N LYS A 6 -4.23 -10.61 -11.76
CA LYS A 6 -4.01 -9.39 -11.00
C LYS A 6 -5.26 -9.01 -10.24
N ILE A 7 -5.04 -8.38 -9.11
CA ILE A 7 -6.15 -7.88 -8.30
C ILE A 7 -6.15 -6.37 -8.34
N LYS A 8 -7.34 -5.80 -8.15
CA LYS A 8 -7.50 -4.35 -8.12
C LYS A 8 -7.50 -3.86 -6.70
N ILE A 9 -6.75 -2.82 -6.47
CA ILE A 9 -6.75 -2.10 -5.20
C ILE A 9 -6.91 -0.61 -5.51
N THR A 10 -7.14 0.18 -4.48
CA THR A 10 -7.24 1.62 -4.60
C THR A 10 -6.16 2.25 -3.74
N VAL A 11 -5.41 3.17 -4.30
CA VAL A 11 -4.36 3.88 -3.58
C VAL A 11 -4.62 5.37 -3.73
N ASN A 12 -4.90 6.02 -2.60
CA ASN A 12 -5.23 7.45 -2.58
C ASN A 12 -6.29 7.78 -3.62
N GLY A 13 -7.33 6.96 -3.69
CA GLY A 13 -8.45 7.20 -4.58
C GLY A 13 -8.26 6.73 -6.00
N LYS A 14 -7.11 6.22 -6.37
CA LYS A 14 -6.85 5.75 -7.73
C LYS A 14 -6.74 4.24 -7.76
N GLN A 15 -7.40 3.64 -8.73
CA GLN A 15 -7.32 2.19 -8.89
C GLN A 15 -6.01 1.78 -9.54
N MET A 16 -5.49 0.67 -9.09
CA MET A 16 -4.36 0.05 -9.75
C MET A 16 -4.43 -1.45 -9.60
N GLN A 17 -3.69 -2.15 -10.41
CA GLN A 17 -3.64 -3.60 -10.39
C GLN A 17 -2.29 -4.07 -9.91
N ILE A 18 -2.32 -5.09 -9.07
CA ILE A 18 -1.11 -5.70 -8.55
C ILE A 18 -1.26 -7.21 -8.62
N ILE A 19 -0.14 -7.90 -8.51
CA ILE A 19 -0.20 -9.35 -8.43
C ILE A 19 -0.77 -9.76 -7.07
N PRO A 20 -1.42 -10.92 -6.99
CA PRO A 20 -1.95 -11.39 -5.72
C PRO A 20 -0.84 -11.57 -4.69
N LYS A 21 -1.18 -11.33 -3.43
CA LYS A 21 -0.27 -11.47 -2.31
C LYS A 21 0.89 -10.48 -2.30
N PHE A 22 0.78 -9.44 -3.11
CA PHE A 22 1.77 -8.37 -3.08
C PHE A 22 1.72 -7.72 -1.70
N SER A 23 2.88 -7.49 -1.10
CA SER A 23 2.88 -6.92 0.25
C SER A 23 2.68 -5.41 0.20
N LEU A 24 2.19 -4.88 1.31
CA LEU A 24 2.04 -3.43 1.43
C LEU A 24 3.39 -2.74 1.30
N LYS A 25 4.44 -3.33 1.87
CA LYS A 25 5.78 -2.77 1.73
C LYS A 25 6.21 -2.74 0.27
N SER A 26 5.95 -3.81 -0.47
CA SER A 26 6.30 -3.83 -1.88
C SER A 26 5.57 -2.77 -2.66
N LEU A 27 4.31 -2.51 -2.31
CA LEU A 27 3.57 -1.45 -2.96
C LEU A 27 4.21 -0.09 -2.72
N ILE A 28 4.56 0.20 -1.48
CA ILE A 28 5.16 1.48 -1.14
C ILE A 28 6.50 1.64 -1.85
N THR A 29 7.27 0.57 -1.92
CA THR A 29 8.55 0.59 -2.61
C THR A 29 8.36 0.82 -4.12
N LYS A 30 7.37 0.15 -4.69
CA LYS A 30 7.07 0.30 -6.11
C LYS A 30 6.68 1.73 -6.44
N LEU A 31 5.96 2.38 -5.56
CA LEU A 31 5.53 3.75 -5.76
C LEU A 31 6.62 4.76 -5.40
N LYS A 32 7.76 4.28 -4.94
CA LYS A 32 8.91 5.13 -4.59
C LYS A 32 8.57 6.15 -3.52
N ILE A 33 7.75 5.73 -2.56
CA ILE A 33 7.35 6.60 -1.47
C ILE A 33 8.30 6.37 -0.31
N PRO A 34 8.94 7.42 0.24
CA PRO A 34 9.77 7.25 1.41
C PRO A 34 8.95 6.72 2.57
N GLN A 35 9.47 5.72 3.27
CA GLN A 35 8.73 5.10 4.35
C GLN A 35 8.75 5.91 5.64
N ASN A 36 9.69 6.81 5.77
CA ASN A 36 9.67 7.73 6.90
C ASN A 36 8.74 8.90 6.56
N LYS A 37 8.17 9.51 7.54
CA LYS A 37 7.32 10.68 7.35
C LYS A 37 6.05 10.41 6.56
N ILE A 38 5.54 9.18 6.66
CA ILE A 38 4.25 8.87 6.08
C ILE A 38 3.41 8.13 7.12
N ALA A 39 2.10 8.25 6.96
CA ALA A 39 1.14 7.43 7.67
C ALA A 39 0.38 6.62 6.63
N ILE A 40 0.11 5.38 6.94
CA ILE A 40 -0.53 4.47 6.01
C ILE A 40 -1.81 3.95 6.63
N GLU A 41 -2.90 4.03 5.88
CA GLU A 41 -4.16 3.42 6.28
C GLU A 41 -4.50 2.32 5.30
N LEU A 42 -4.93 1.21 5.83
CA LEU A 42 -5.45 0.11 5.03
C LEU A 42 -6.87 -0.13 5.45
N ASN A 43 -7.80 0.11 4.55
CA ASN A 43 -9.24 -0.03 4.82
C ASN A 43 -9.62 0.75 6.08
N LYS A 44 -9.13 1.98 6.15
CA LYS A 44 -9.42 2.94 7.23
C LYS A 44 -8.78 2.59 8.56
N LYS A 45 -7.84 1.66 8.57
CA LYS A 45 -7.09 1.36 9.80
C LYS A 45 -5.66 1.80 9.62
N ILE A 46 -5.14 2.50 10.60
CA ILE A 46 -3.75 2.93 10.59
C ILE A 46 -2.86 1.72 10.78
N ILE A 47 -1.86 1.60 9.94
CA ILE A 47 -0.96 0.46 9.93
C ILE A 47 0.39 0.88 10.47
N ASP A 48 0.87 0.08 11.43
CA ASP A 48 2.21 0.26 11.97
C ASP A 48 3.24 -0.08 10.90
N LYS A 49 4.23 0.78 10.75
CA LYS A 49 5.26 0.58 9.73
C LYS A 49 6.02 -0.73 9.92
N ASN A 50 6.08 -1.22 11.13
CA ASN A 50 6.75 -2.50 11.39
C ASN A 50 6.00 -3.68 10.80
N ARG A 51 4.78 -3.48 10.35
CA ARG A 51 3.95 -4.58 9.88
C ARG A 51 3.75 -4.58 8.39
N ILE A 52 4.19 -3.55 7.68
CA ILE A 52 3.87 -3.43 6.26
C ILE A 52 4.47 -4.55 5.43
N SER A 53 5.59 -5.11 5.84
CA SER A 53 6.19 -6.21 5.11
C SER A 53 5.43 -7.52 5.28
N LYS A 54 4.59 -7.59 6.31
CA LYS A 54 3.84 -8.82 6.60
C LYS A 54 2.42 -8.78 6.08
N ILE A 55 1.96 -7.65 5.60
CA ILE A 55 0.60 -7.51 5.14
C ILE A 55 0.55 -7.82 3.66
N ARG A 56 -0.28 -8.78 3.29
CA ARG A 56 -0.53 -9.12 1.89
C ARG A 56 -1.81 -8.45 1.44
N LEU A 57 -1.73 -7.72 0.36
CA LEU A 57 -2.88 -6.98 -0.14
C LEU A 57 -3.86 -7.92 -0.82
N LYS A 58 -5.13 -7.56 -0.73
CA LYS A 58 -6.22 -8.36 -1.26
C LYS A 58 -7.04 -7.52 -2.21
N LYS A 59 -7.80 -8.19 -3.05
CA LYS A 59 -8.71 -7.54 -3.96
C LYS A 59 -9.61 -6.58 -3.19
N GLY A 60 -9.71 -5.36 -3.69
CA GLY A 60 -10.60 -4.37 -3.10
C GLY A 60 -10.01 -3.58 -1.95
N ASP A 61 -8.77 -3.87 -1.56
CA ASP A 61 -8.16 -3.11 -0.48
C ASP A 61 -8.04 -1.64 -0.85
N LYS A 62 -8.27 -0.78 0.13
CA LYS A 62 -8.09 0.65 -0.03
C LYS A 62 -6.92 1.10 0.83
N ILE A 63 -5.93 1.67 0.18
CA ILE A 63 -4.74 2.16 0.85
C ILE A 63 -4.72 3.68 0.74
N GLU A 64 -4.48 4.35 1.85
CA GLU A 64 -4.30 5.78 1.86
C GLU A 64 -2.97 6.11 2.50
N ILE A 65 -2.20 6.93 1.83
CA ILE A 65 -0.86 7.28 2.27
C ILE A 65 -0.81 8.79 2.40
N VAL A 66 -0.45 9.25 3.58
CA VAL A 66 -0.37 10.67 3.89
C VAL A 66 1.06 11.00 4.23
N HIS A 67 1.56 12.08 3.67
CA HIS A 67 2.90 12.55 3.99
C HIS A 67 2.82 13.57 5.12
N PHE A 68 3.74 13.43 6.06
CA PHE A 68 3.90 14.45 7.08
C PHE A 68 4.80 15.52 6.53
N ILE A 69 4.39 16.75 6.67
CA ILE A 69 5.16 17.88 6.22
C ILE A 69 5.75 18.57 7.43
N GLY A 70 6.94 19.07 7.29
CA GLY A 70 7.50 19.88 8.36
C GLY A 70 8.12 19.00 9.39
N GLY A 71 8.86 18.49 9.45
CA GLY A 71 9.63 17.78 10.31
C GLY A 71 9.33 17.77 11.73
N GLY A 72 8.21 17.73 11.92
CA GLY A 72 7.92 17.54 13.33
C GLY A 72 8.70 16.40 13.82
#